data_876275c48792444950d1b58c40334cb1
#
_entry.id   876275c48792444950d1b58c40334cb1
#
_cell.length_a   1.000
_cell.length_b   1.000
_cell.length_c   1.000
_cell.angle_alpha   90.00
_cell.angle_beta   90.00
_cell.angle_gamma   90.00
#
_symmetry.space_group_name_H-M   'P 1'
#
loop_
_entity.id
_entity.type
_entity.pdbx_description
1 polymer ?
#
loop_
_entity_poly.entity_id
_entity_poly.type
_entity_poly.pdbx_seq_one_letter_code
_entity_poly.pdbx_strand_id
1 'polypeptide(L)'
;LVLKANASRVQEALRVIEEFARIGDAELAETAASVRYALYDHEVRILEACGQNRRRQRLNSSRLCLITDPGGSDSSSAMVKRVELALIAGVSLVQYRRKNGVDSLRLQEARQLAELCQAHQALLVINDRIDLALLVDADGVHLGQDDLPHTEARRLMGPDKLIGRSTHQLDQLDQAQRDGADYLGVGAVYATATKADRTAAGL
;
A
#
# COMPACT_ATOMS: atom_id res chain seq x y z
N LEU A 1 -19.66 0.59 0.39
CA LEU A 1 -20.82 -0.31 0.17
C LEU A 1 -21.90 0.33 -0.71
N VAL A 2 -22.36 1.56 -0.42
CA VAL A 2 -23.44 2.24 -1.15
C VAL A 2 -23.08 2.53 -2.61
N LEU A 3 -21.87 3.06 -2.87
CA LEU A 3 -21.41 3.37 -4.22
C LEU A 3 -21.40 2.12 -5.11
N LYS A 4 -20.79 1.03 -4.64
CA LYS A 4 -20.71 -0.22 -5.39
C LYS A 4 -22.09 -0.81 -5.71
N ALA A 5 -23.00 -0.80 -4.73
CA ALA A 5 -24.38 -1.29 -4.92
C ALA A 5 -25.16 -0.45 -5.95
N ASN A 6 -25.00 0.88 -5.92
CA ASN A 6 -25.67 1.75 -6.88
C ASN A 6 -25.06 1.67 -8.28
N ALA A 7 -23.74 1.60 -8.39
CA ALA A 7 -23.07 1.40 -9.68
C ALA A 7 -23.53 0.10 -10.34
N SER A 8 -23.56 -1.02 -9.59
CA SER A 8 -24.06 -2.30 -10.11
C SER A 8 -25.50 -2.22 -10.62
N ARG A 9 -26.39 -1.51 -9.93
CA ARG A 9 -27.79 -1.32 -10.37
C ARG A 9 -27.88 -0.56 -11.70
N VAL A 10 -27.10 0.50 -11.84
CA VAL A 10 -27.08 1.32 -13.07
C VAL A 10 -26.47 0.51 -14.21
N GLN A 11 -25.40 -0.23 -13.97
CA GLN A 11 -24.76 -1.12 -14.95
C GLN A 11 -25.74 -2.17 -15.47
N GLU A 12 -26.52 -2.78 -14.58
CA GLU A 12 -27.53 -3.77 -14.95
C GLU A 12 -28.69 -3.16 -15.73
N ALA A 13 -29.17 -1.98 -15.35
CA ALA A 13 -30.19 -1.26 -16.10
C ALA A 13 -29.72 -0.90 -17.53
N LEU A 14 -28.48 -0.42 -17.67
CA LEU A 14 -27.87 -0.12 -18.98
C LEU A 14 -27.73 -1.38 -19.83
N ARG A 15 -27.37 -2.51 -19.23
CA ARG A 15 -27.28 -3.78 -19.91
C ARG A 15 -28.66 -4.22 -20.46
N VAL A 16 -29.71 -4.09 -19.67
CA VAL A 16 -31.07 -4.39 -20.13
C VAL A 16 -31.46 -3.50 -21.30
N ILE A 17 -31.20 -2.17 -21.24
CA ILE A 17 -31.45 -1.26 -22.35
C ILE A 17 -30.65 -1.67 -23.60
N GLU A 18 -29.36 -1.97 -23.46
CA GLU A 18 -28.51 -2.45 -24.55
C GLU A 18 -29.08 -3.70 -25.24
N GLU A 19 -29.48 -4.70 -24.45
CA GLU A 19 -30.03 -5.95 -24.99
C GLU A 19 -31.36 -5.75 -25.73
N PHE A 20 -32.29 -4.97 -25.20
CA PHE A 20 -33.55 -4.69 -25.85
C PHE A 20 -33.40 -3.81 -27.10
N ALA A 21 -32.52 -2.82 -27.06
CA ALA A 21 -32.29 -1.91 -28.19
C ALA A 21 -31.63 -2.61 -29.37
N ARG A 22 -30.86 -3.68 -29.19
CA ARG A 22 -30.24 -4.48 -30.27
C ARG A 22 -31.23 -4.99 -31.32
N ILE A 23 -32.51 -5.11 -30.98
CA ILE A 23 -33.54 -5.63 -31.88
C ILE A 23 -34.08 -4.56 -32.85
N GLY A 24 -34.08 -3.28 -32.42
CA GLY A 24 -34.75 -2.24 -33.19
C GLY A 24 -34.04 -0.88 -33.29
N ASP A 25 -32.99 -0.65 -32.46
CA ASP A 25 -32.27 0.62 -32.43
C ASP A 25 -30.79 0.37 -32.08
N ALA A 26 -29.98 0.19 -33.14
CA ALA A 26 -28.56 -0.09 -32.98
C ALA A 26 -27.79 1.09 -32.35
N GLU A 27 -28.18 2.33 -32.60
CA GLU A 27 -27.52 3.52 -32.05
C GLU A 27 -27.75 3.63 -30.54
N LEU A 28 -28.98 3.35 -30.08
CA LEU A 28 -29.30 3.28 -28.65
C LEU A 28 -28.53 2.15 -27.95
N ALA A 29 -28.42 0.97 -28.59
CA ALA A 29 -27.66 -0.16 -28.05
C ALA A 29 -26.18 0.19 -27.86
N GLU A 30 -25.54 0.82 -28.86
CA GLU A 30 -24.14 1.24 -28.79
C GLU A 30 -23.94 2.32 -27.73
N THR A 31 -24.85 3.28 -27.63
CA THR A 31 -24.82 4.34 -26.62
C THR A 31 -24.93 3.74 -25.21
N ALA A 32 -25.87 2.82 -24.98
CA ALA A 32 -26.04 2.18 -23.68
C ALA A 32 -24.80 1.35 -23.27
N ALA A 33 -24.18 0.64 -24.21
CA ALA A 33 -22.94 -0.07 -24.01
C ALA A 33 -21.79 0.88 -23.65
N SER A 34 -21.62 1.97 -24.38
CA SER A 34 -20.59 3.00 -24.14
C SER A 34 -20.70 3.59 -22.74
N VAL A 35 -21.91 4.01 -22.34
CA VAL A 35 -22.16 4.56 -21.00
C VAL A 35 -21.89 3.53 -19.91
N ARG A 36 -22.26 2.27 -20.12
CA ARG A 36 -22.00 1.18 -19.17
C ARG A 36 -20.50 0.94 -18.94
N TYR A 37 -19.70 0.95 -20.02
CA TYR A 37 -18.23 0.81 -19.89
C TYR A 37 -17.60 2.03 -19.21
N ALA A 38 -18.02 3.25 -19.56
CA ALA A 38 -17.55 4.46 -18.88
C ALA A 38 -17.88 4.42 -17.36
N LEU A 39 -19.03 3.88 -16.99
CA LEU A 39 -19.41 3.74 -15.58
C LEU A 39 -18.51 2.74 -14.84
N TYR A 40 -18.07 1.64 -15.47
CA TYR A 40 -17.10 0.72 -14.89
C TYR A 40 -15.78 1.44 -14.57
N ASP A 41 -15.25 2.19 -15.53
CA ASP A 41 -14.00 2.95 -15.34
C ASP A 41 -14.12 3.99 -14.22
N HIS A 42 -15.23 4.69 -14.15
CA HIS A 42 -15.49 5.66 -13.09
C HIS A 42 -15.65 5.00 -11.70
N GLU A 43 -16.33 3.86 -11.61
CA GLU A 43 -16.47 3.11 -10.36
C GLU A 43 -15.10 2.71 -9.83
N VAL A 44 -14.24 2.12 -10.66
CA VAL A 44 -12.87 1.74 -10.30
C VAL A 44 -12.09 2.93 -9.78
N ARG A 45 -12.07 4.04 -10.53
CA ARG A 45 -11.33 5.27 -10.15
C ARG A 45 -11.82 5.87 -8.84
N ILE A 46 -13.13 5.87 -8.57
CA ILE A 46 -13.67 6.39 -7.31
C ILE A 46 -13.32 5.46 -6.15
N LEU A 47 -13.41 4.14 -6.33
CA LEU A 47 -13.06 3.18 -5.30
C LEU A 47 -11.57 3.24 -4.93
N GLU A 48 -10.70 3.38 -5.92
CA GLU A 48 -9.25 3.61 -5.74
C GLU A 48 -8.98 4.90 -4.97
N ALA A 49 -9.58 6.02 -5.39
CA ALA A 49 -9.45 7.31 -4.71
C ALA A 49 -9.94 7.27 -3.25
N CYS A 50 -11.04 6.54 -2.98
CA CYS A 50 -11.53 6.32 -1.63
C CYS A 50 -10.55 5.47 -0.80
N GLY A 51 -9.96 4.44 -1.40
CA GLY A 51 -8.95 3.59 -0.77
C GLY A 51 -7.70 4.38 -0.40
N GLN A 52 -7.18 5.16 -1.32
CA GLN A 52 -6.02 6.04 -1.11
C GLN A 52 -6.26 7.05 0.01
N ASN A 53 -7.42 7.74 0.01
CA ASN A 53 -7.76 8.69 1.05
C ASN A 53 -7.82 8.04 2.44
N ARG A 54 -8.37 6.82 2.54
CA ARG A 54 -8.44 6.09 3.82
C ARG A 54 -7.05 5.74 4.33
N ARG A 55 -6.15 5.23 3.48
CA ARG A 55 -4.77 4.87 3.86
C ARG A 55 -3.99 6.10 4.28
N ARG A 56 -4.08 7.18 3.52
CA ARG A 56 -3.42 8.46 3.86
C ARG A 56 -3.95 9.06 5.16
N GLN A 57 -5.25 9.02 5.43
CA GLN A 57 -5.81 9.47 6.70
C GLN A 57 -5.28 8.65 7.88
N ARG A 58 -5.24 7.32 7.75
CA ARG A 58 -4.64 6.44 8.77
C ARG A 58 -3.15 6.72 8.96
N LEU A 59 -2.41 6.88 7.88
CA LEU A 59 -0.98 7.24 7.94
C LEU A 59 -0.78 8.54 8.70
N ASN A 60 -1.52 9.60 8.39
CA ASN A 60 -1.44 10.89 9.05
C ASN A 60 -1.80 10.85 10.54
N SER A 61 -2.65 9.92 10.95
CA SER A 61 -2.99 9.70 12.36
C SER A 61 -2.00 8.80 13.10
N SER A 62 -1.12 8.10 12.38
CA SER A 62 -0.14 7.18 12.96
C SER A 62 1.04 7.94 13.55
N ARG A 63 1.25 7.83 14.86
CA ARG A 63 2.33 8.49 15.60
C ARG A 63 3.59 7.64 15.73
N LEU A 64 3.44 6.32 15.62
CA LEU A 64 4.51 5.34 15.79
C LEU A 64 4.48 4.36 14.63
N CYS A 65 5.67 4.08 14.08
CA CYS A 65 5.89 3.00 13.13
C CYS A 65 6.72 1.91 13.81
N LEU A 66 6.16 0.73 13.95
CA LEU A 66 6.90 -0.44 14.40
C LEU A 66 7.60 -1.07 13.19
N ILE A 67 8.92 -1.15 13.24
CA ILE A 67 9.71 -1.85 12.22
C ILE A 67 10.11 -3.21 12.78
N THR A 68 9.72 -4.29 12.10
CA THR A 68 10.21 -5.62 12.45
C THR A 68 11.65 -5.75 11.95
N ASP A 69 12.53 -6.22 12.81
CA ASP A 69 13.87 -6.67 12.42
C ASP A 69 14.18 -7.91 13.26
N PRO A 70 13.72 -9.09 12.81
CA PRO A 70 14.07 -10.32 13.50
C PRO A 70 15.59 -10.52 13.34
N GLY A 71 16.35 -10.01 14.28
CA GLY A 71 17.74 -10.33 14.45
C GLY A 71 17.88 -11.85 14.48
N GLY A 72 18.92 -12.40 13.88
CA GLY A 72 19.06 -13.80 13.48
C GLY A 72 18.70 -14.94 14.44
N SER A 73 18.19 -14.67 15.65
CA SER A 73 17.76 -15.66 16.64
C SER A 73 16.27 -15.69 16.91
N ASP A 74 15.48 -14.73 16.41
CA ASP A 74 14.07 -14.67 16.70
C ASP A 74 13.26 -15.62 15.81
N SER A 75 12.44 -16.45 16.44
CA SER A 75 11.46 -17.24 15.69
C SER A 75 10.35 -16.35 15.12
N SER A 76 9.77 -16.75 14.00
CA SER A 76 8.64 -16.04 13.39
C SER A 76 7.47 -15.86 14.36
N SER A 77 7.21 -16.85 15.20
CA SER A 77 6.16 -16.79 16.23
C SER A 77 6.42 -15.73 17.29
N ALA A 78 7.67 -15.56 17.72
CA ALA A 78 8.04 -14.53 18.70
C ALA A 78 7.91 -13.13 18.08
N MET A 79 8.28 -12.94 16.81
CA MET A 79 8.10 -11.69 16.08
C MET A 79 6.60 -11.34 15.97
N VAL A 80 5.77 -12.25 15.48
CA VAL A 80 4.33 -12.06 15.34
C VAL A 80 3.69 -11.69 16.68
N LYS A 81 4.05 -12.38 17.76
CA LYS A 81 3.55 -12.09 19.11
C LYS A 81 3.91 -10.68 19.58
N ARG A 82 5.13 -10.22 19.32
CA ARG A 82 5.53 -8.83 19.64
C ARG A 82 4.75 -7.79 18.85
N VAL A 83 4.52 -8.06 17.56
CA VAL A 83 3.69 -7.17 16.73
C VAL A 83 2.26 -7.12 17.27
N GLU A 84 1.66 -8.26 17.63
CA GLU A 84 0.33 -8.32 18.24
C GLU A 84 0.24 -7.46 19.51
N LEU A 85 1.20 -7.61 20.43
CA LEU A 85 1.25 -6.80 21.66
C LEU A 85 1.38 -5.29 21.36
N ALA A 86 2.17 -4.92 20.36
CA ALA A 86 2.31 -3.53 19.95
C ALA A 86 1.02 -2.96 19.34
N LEU A 87 0.30 -3.75 18.54
CA LEU A 87 -1.00 -3.38 17.99
C LEU A 87 -2.06 -3.20 19.09
N ILE A 88 -2.08 -4.09 20.06
CA ILE A 88 -2.95 -3.97 21.27
C ILE A 88 -2.62 -2.68 22.03
N ALA A 89 -1.34 -2.31 22.11
CA ALA A 89 -0.88 -1.07 22.75
C ALA A 89 -1.15 0.21 21.92
N GLY A 90 -1.74 0.08 20.72
CA GLY A 90 -2.15 1.22 19.89
C GLY A 90 -1.21 1.61 18.76
N VAL A 91 -0.20 0.79 18.44
CA VAL A 91 0.58 0.98 17.21
C VAL A 91 -0.35 0.77 16.01
N SER A 92 -0.34 1.71 15.07
CA SER A 92 -1.23 1.72 13.92
C SER A 92 -0.52 1.65 12.56
N LEU A 93 0.80 1.60 12.55
CA LEU A 93 1.64 1.40 11.36
C LEU A 93 2.73 0.38 11.67
N VAL A 94 2.77 -0.69 10.90
CA VAL A 94 3.79 -1.75 10.99
C VAL A 94 4.56 -1.81 9.68
N GLN A 95 5.88 -1.79 9.75
CA GLN A 95 6.76 -2.07 8.63
C GLN A 95 7.38 -3.46 8.81
N TYR A 96 6.98 -4.40 7.95
CA TYR A 96 7.63 -5.71 7.90
C TYR A 96 8.97 -5.61 7.20
N ARG A 97 10.03 -5.89 7.92
CA ARG A 97 11.42 -5.89 7.43
C ARG A 97 12.12 -7.15 7.89
N ARG A 98 12.56 -7.96 6.93
CA ARG A 98 13.44 -9.12 7.15
C ARG A 98 14.51 -9.13 6.07
N LYS A 99 15.74 -8.83 6.44
CA LYS A 99 16.87 -8.82 5.50
C LYS A 99 17.30 -10.22 5.07
N ASN A 100 17.33 -11.16 6.01
CA ASN A 100 17.80 -12.51 5.79
C ASN A 100 16.65 -13.52 5.84
N GLY A 101 16.79 -14.63 5.11
CA GLY A 101 15.80 -15.71 5.07
C GLY A 101 15.34 -16.05 3.66
N VAL A 102 14.64 -17.17 3.54
CA VAL A 102 14.05 -17.63 2.28
C VAL A 102 12.71 -16.95 2.01
N ASP A 103 12.32 -16.82 0.75
CA ASP A 103 11.10 -16.09 0.37
C ASP A 103 9.81 -16.77 0.85
N SER A 104 9.79 -18.09 0.96
CA SER A 104 8.65 -18.82 1.55
C SER A 104 8.40 -18.41 3.00
N LEU A 105 9.43 -18.23 3.79
CA LEU A 105 9.32 -17.75 5.18
C LEU A 105 8.85 -16.30 5.22
N ARG A 106 9.42 -15.42 4.38
CA ARG A 106 8.99 -14.02 4.27
C ARG A 106 7.52 -13.91 3.92
N LEU A 107 7.06 -14.72 2.96
CA LEU A 107 5.65 -14.73 2.56
C LEU A 107 4.74 -15.21 3.69
N GLN A 108 5.12 -16.26 4.40
CA GLN A 108 4.37 -16.76 5.54
C GLN A 108 4.22 -15.70 6.64
N GLU A 109 5.32 -15.07 7.03
CA GLU A 109 5.32 -14.00 8.04
C GLU A 109 4.50 -12.79 7.60
N ALA A 110 4.68 -12.35 6.36
CA ALA A 110 3.95 -11.20 5.82
C ALA A 110 2.44 -11.44 5.78
N ARG A 111 1.98 -12.67 5.47
CA ARG A 111 0.56 -13.05 5.53
C ARG A 111 0.01 -12.97 6.95
N GLN A 112 0.73 -13.52 7.93
CA GLN A 112 0.32 -13.45 9.33
C GLN A 112 0.23 -12.01 9.82
N LEU A 113 1.18 -11.17 9.45
CA LEU A 113 1.16 -9.75 9.80
C LEU A 113 0.05 -8.99 9.07
N ALA A 114 -0.28 -9.34 7.83
CA ALA A 114 -1.39 -8.73 7.09
C ALA A 114 -2.73 -9.01 7.78
N GLU A 115 -3.00 -10.27 8.14
CA GLU A 115 -4.20 -10.66 8.88
C GLU A 115 -4.28 -9.94 10.24
N LEU A 116 -3.17 -9.86 10.95
CA LEU A 116 -3.08 -9.23 12.26
C LEU A 116 -3.32 -7.71 12.18
N CYS A 117 -2.65 -7.03 11.25
CA CYS A 117 -2.84 -5.59 11.02
C CYS A 117 -4.27 -5.27 10.57
N GLN A 118 -4.86 -6.10 9.72
CA GLN A 118 -6.25 -5.96 9.30
C GLN A 118 -7.22 -6.07 10.50
N ALA A 119 -7.04 -7.08 11.37
CA ALA A 119 -7.87 -7.28 12.55
C ALA A 119 -7.81 -6.08 13.51
N HIS A 120 -6.66 -5.45 13.65
CA HIS A 120 -6.43 -4.27 14.49
C HIS A 120 -6.61 -2.93 13.75
N GLN A 121 -7.04 -2.96 12.48
CA GLN A 121 -7.19 -1.77 11.64
C GLN A 121 -5.90 -0.94 11.50
N ALA A 122 -4.73 -1.56 11.64
CA ALA A 122 -3.43 -0.96 11.43
C ALA A 122 -3.00 -1.05 9.95
N LEU A 123 -2.07 -0.19 9.55
CA LEU A 123 -1.44 -0.23 8.24
C LEU A 123 -0.26 -1.20 8.26
N LEU A 124 -0.15 -2.03 7.23
CA LEU A 124 1.03 -2.84 6.95
C LEU A 124 1.77 -2.31 5.72
N VAL A 125 3.05 -2.02 5.86
CA VAL A 125 3.95 -1.74 4.73
C VAL A 125 5.07 -2.77 4.70
N ILE A 126 5.48 -3.17 3.50
CA ILE A 126 6.56 -4.14 3.29
C ILE A 126 7.84 -3.39 2.91
N ASN A 127 8.96 -3.74 3.53
CA ASN A 127 10.24 -3.15 3.21
C ASN A 127 10.82 -3.76 1.91
N ASP A 128 11.22 -2.94 0.94
CA ASP A 128 11.91 -3.23 -0.32
C ASP A 128 11.13 -4.10 -1.34
N ARG A 129 10.32 -5.06 -0.89
CA ARG A 129 9.73 -6.14 -1.69
C ARG A 129 8.31 -5.81 -2.13
N ILE A 130 8.18 -5.21 -3.33
CA ILE A 130 6.88 -4.87 -3.96
C ILE A 130 6.07 -6.14 -4.26
N ASP A 131 6.72 -7.17 -4.78
CA ASP A 131 6.09 -8.46 -5.06
C ASP A 131 5.41 -9.06 -3.82
N LEU A 132 6.11 -9.02 -2.68
CA LEU A 132 5.57 -9.51 -1.42
C LEU A 132 4.39 -8.66 -0.94
N ALA A 133 4.48 -7.33 -1.08
CA ALA A 133 3.40 -6.42 -0.72
C ALA A 133 2.12 -6.69 -1.53
N LEU A 134 2.26 -6.97 -2.82
CA LEU A 134 1.14 -7.33 -3.70
C LEU A 134 0.54 -8.69 -3.33
N LEU A 135 1.38 -9.70 -3.06
CA LEU A 135 0.94 -11.05 -2.71
C LEU A 135 0.12 -11.13 -1.42
N VAL A 136 0.38 -10.22 -0.46
CA VAL A 136 -0.32 -10.21 0.84
C VAL A 136 -1.33 -9.06 0.96
N ASP A 137 -1.56 -8.33 -0.12
CA ASP A 137 -2.41 -7.13 -0.16
C ASP A 137 -2.06 -6.09 0.92
N ALA A 138 -0.77 -5.90 1.21
CA ALA A 138 -0.30 -4.90 2.17
C ALA A 138 -0.76 -3.49 1.76
N ASP A 139 -0.82 -2.57 2.72
CA ASP A 139 -1.22 -1.17 2.49
C ASP A 139 -0.19 -0.38 1.68
N GLY A 140 1.06 -0.83 1.64
CA GLY A 140 2.11 -0.18 0.87
C GLY A 140 3.48 -0.83 0.98
N VAL A 141 4.47 -0.10 0.48
CA VAL A 141 5.89 -0.46 0.54
C VAL A 141 6.73 0.69 1.10
N HIS A 142 7.88 0.35 1.67
CA HIS A 142 8.92 1.31 2.02
C HIS A 142 10.20 0.98 1.26
N LEU A 143 10.71 1.92 0.48
CA LEU A 143 11.84 1.73 -0.43
C LEU A 143 13.03 2.58 -0.03
N GLY A 144 14.22 2.02 -0.08
CA GLY A 144 15.50 2.70 0.06
C GLY A 144 15.95 3.38 -1.25
N GLN A 145 17.15 3.97 -1.22
CA GLN A 145 17.69 4.69 -2.38
C GLN A 145 18.12 3.75 -3.51
N ASP A 146 18.56 2.55 -3.16
CA ASP A 146 19.07 1.52 -4.09
C ASP A 146 17.96 0.58 -4.58
N ASP A 147 16.73 0.74 -4.09
CA ASP A 147 15.58 -0.05 -4.50
C ASP A 147 14.94 0.50 -5.78
N LEU A 148 13.85 -0.10 -6.19
CA LEU A 148 13.14 0.29 -7.41
C LEU A 148 12.78 1.79 -7.39
N PRO A 149 12.97 2.51 -8.51
CA PRO A 149 12.56 3.92 -8.61
C PRO A 149 11.09 4.12 -8.28
N HIS A 150 10.75 5.26 -7.67
CA HIS A 150 9.38 5.56 -7.21
C HIS A 150 8.34 5.40 -8.33
N THR A 151 8.65 5.88 -9.53
CA THR A 151 7.75 5.82 -10.70
C THR A 151 7.39 4.37 -11.06
N GLU A 152 8.39 3.48 -11.07
CA GLU A 152 8.17 2.07 -11.37
C GLU A 152 7.42 1.37 -10.24
N ALA A 153 7.76 1.71 -8.99
CA ALA A 153 7.04 1.21 -7.82
C ALA A 153 5.56 1.63 -7.86
N ARG A 154 5.27 2.89 -8.18
CA ARG A 154 3.92 3.41 -8.31
C ARG A 154 3.13 2.71 -9.42
N ARG A 155 3.80 2.40 -10.55
CA ARG A 155 3.18 1.66 -11.65
C ARG A 155 2.76 0.24 -11.23
N LEU A 156 3.56 -0.43 -10.42
CA LEU A 156 3.26 -1.78 -9.92
C LEU A 156 2.23 -1.76 -8.79
N MET A 157 2.37 -0.84 -7.83
CA MET A 157 1.51 -0.76 -6.64
C MET A 157 0.13 -0.17 -6.93
N GLY A 158 -0.03 0.51 -8.07
CA GLY A 158 -1.25 1.26 -8.37
C GLY A 158 -1.36 2.57 -7.57
N PRO A 159 -2.44 3.35 -7.80
CA PRO A 159 -2.57 4.70 -7.26
C PRO A 159 -2.94 4.75 -5.77
N ASP A 160 -3.51 3.69 -5.22
CA ASP A 160 -4.13 3.69 -3.88
C ASP A 160 -3.24 3.13 -2.77
N LYS A 161 -2.14 2.43 -3.10
CA LYS A 161 -1.17 1.91 -2.13
C LYS A 161 -0.18 2.99 -1.70
N LEU A 162 0.32 2.87 -0.47
CA LEU A 162 1.31 3.79 0.08
C LEU A 162 2.71 3.45 -0.43
N ILE A 163 3.51 4.47 -0.74
CA ILE A 163 4.94 4.33 -1.02
C ILE A 163 5.72 5.27 -0.11
N GLY A 164 6.46 4.69 0.83
CA GLY A 164 7.42 5.40 1.67
C GLY A 164 8.81 5.39 1.04
N ARG A 165 9.61 6.44 1.28
CA ARG A 165 10.99 6.54 0.80
C ARG A 165 11.94 6.84 1.95
N SER A 166 13.05 6.09 2.04
CA SER A 166 14.19 6.46 2.88
C SER A 166 14.95 7.64 2.28
N THR A 167 15.29 8.63 3.08
CA THR A 167 16.09 9.79 2.66
C THR A 167 17.20 10.06 3.68
N HIS A 168 18.38 10.46 3.20
CA HIS A 168 19.57 10.68 4.01
C HIS A 168 20.16 12.07 3.79
N GLN A 169 19.73 12.78 2.74
CA GLN A 169 20.19 14.10 2.32
C GLN A 169 18.99 14.92 1.85
N LEU A 170 19.13 16.26 1.82
CA LEU A 170 18.06 17.17 1.46
C LEU A 170 17.59 17.00 0.00
N ASP A 171 18.52 16.78 -0.92
CA ASP A 171 18.21 16.55 -2.33
C ASP A 171 17.36 15.28 -2.55
N GLN A 172 17.63 14.23 -1.78
CA GLN A 172 16.81 13.01 -1.79
C GLN A 172 15.41 13.23 -1.23
N LEU A 173 15.28 14.09 -0.21
CA LEU A 173 14.01 14.48 0.36
C LEU A 173 13.18 15.26 -0.67
N ASP A 174 13.77 16.27 -1.31
CA ASP A 174 13.12 17.07 -2.36
C ASP A 174 12.71 16.18 -3.56
N GLN A 175 13.56 15.24 -3.95
CA GLN A 175 13.25 14.32 -5.03
C GLN A 175 12.09 13.39 -4.67
N ALA A 176 12.10 12.77 -3.50
CA ALA A 176 11.05 11.87 -3.05
C ALA A 176 9.68 12.60 -2.93
N GLN A 177 9.71 13.89 -2.54
CA GLN A 177 8.51 14.72 -2.50
C GLN A 177 7.98 15.04 -3.91
N ARG A 178 8.86 15.38 -4.86
CA ARG A 178 8.48 15.59 -6.27
C ARG A 178 7.93 14.32 -6.92
N ASP A 179 8.48 13.16 -6.58
CA ASP A 179 8.03 11.85 -7.06
C ASP A 179 6.67 11.43 -6.48
N GLY A 180 6.17 12.12 -5.44
CA GLY A 180 4.89 11.85 -4.81
C GLY A 180 4.92 10.72 -3.79
N ALA A 181 6.03 10.58 -3.03
CA ALA A 181 6.09 9.67 -1.90
C ALA A 181 5.02 10.03 -0.84
N ASP A 182 4.35 9.02 -0.31
CA ASP A 182 3.28 9.22 0.67
C ASP A 182 3.84 9.57 2.06
N TYR A 183 5.07 9.12 2.38
CA TYR A 183 5.81 9.48 3.58
C TYR A 183 7.31 9.29 3.39
N LEU A 184 8.10 9.92 4.25
CA LEU A 184 9.56 9.89 4.19
C LEU A 184 10.13 9.31 5.49
N GLY A 185 11.12 8.44 5.36
CA GLY A 185 11.97 7.98 6.43
C GLY A 185 13.27 8.80 6.41
N VAL A 186 13.41 9.74 7.33
CA VAL A 186 14.61 10.59 7.43
C VAL A 186 15.59 10.00 8.44
N GLY A 187 16.85 9.79 8.07
CA GLY A 187 17.89 9.30 8.98
C GLY A 187 19.09 8.66 8.25
N ALA A 188 20.24 8.41 8.97
CA ALA A 188 20.36 8.56 10.42
C ALA A 188 20.62 10.04 10.78
N VAL A 189 19.91 10.58 11.78
CA VAL A 189 20.17 11.94 12.31
C VAL A 189 21.48 11.96 13.08
N TYR A 190 21.79 10.91 13.82
CA TYR A 190 23.04 10.73 14.56
C TYR A 190 23.80 9.51 14.02
N ALA A 191 25.12 9.49 14.16
CA ALA A 191 25.94 8.36 13.81
C ALA A 191 25.46 7.09 14.56
N THR A 192 25.35 5.98 13.85
CA THR A 192 24.86 4.70 14.38
C THR A 192 25.69 3.53 13.88
N ALA A 193 26.01 2.61 14.76
CA ALA A 193 26.74 1.40 14.43
C ALA A 193 25.94 0.44 13.52
N THR A 194 24.62 0.56 13.49
CA THR A 194 23.74 -0.31 12.70
C THR A 194 23.77 0.00 11.20
N LYS A 195 24.25 1.18 10.80
CA LYS A 195 24.41 1.66 9.43
C LYS A 195 25.74 2.40 9.31
N ALA A 196 26.84 1.72 9.59
CA ALA A 196 28.19 2.29 9.63
C ALA A 196 28.67 2.87 8.27
N ASP A 197 28.03 2.51 7.18
CA ASP A 197 28.26 2.96 5.81
C ASP A 197 27.53 4.27 5.44
N ARG A 198 26.77 4.87 6.38
CA ARG A 198 25.97 6.09 6.11
C ARG A 198 26.38 7.23 7.01
N THR A 199 26.69 8.37 6.39
CA THR A 199 26.97 9.63 7.09
C THR A 199 25.69 10.10 7.77
N ALA A 200 25.78 10.52 9.04
CA ALA A 200 24.65 11.13 9.73
C ALA A 200 24.22 12.41 9.02
N ALA A 201 22.91 12.60 8.82
CA ALA A 201 22.38 13.78 8.13
C ALA A 201 22.62 15.08 8.92
N GLY A 202 22.91 14.98 10.24
CA GLY A 202 22.96 16.11 11.14
C GLY A 202 21.58 16.72 11.44
N LEU A 203 21.51 17.58 12.45
CA LEU A 203 20.38 18.48 12.70
C LEU A 203 20.73 19.87 12.17
#